data_dbf8eba60e922054670e0ec76db0ae76
#
_entry.id   dbf8eba60e922054670e0ec76db0ae76
#
_cell.length_a   1.000
_cell.length_b   1.000
_cell.length_c   1.000
_cell.angle_alpha   90.00
_cell.angle_beta   90.00
_cell.angle_gamma   90.00
#
_symmetry.space_group_name_H-M   'P 1'
#
loop_
_entity.id
_entity.type
_entity.pdbx_description
1 polymer ?
#
loop_
_entity_poly.entity_id
_entity_poly.type
_entity_poly.pdbx_seq_one_letter_code
_entity_poly.pdbx_strand_id
1 'polypeptide(L)'
;MPYAVLAAALVALDQLVKYLVSHNIPLGGHVPLLPHLVELTYFQNTVAAFSMLEEHTWLLTLISAVMSVVLGVAVWKKFFAHPFGRCALTLVLAGAVGNLIDRALQGYVVDMFNVLFMDFAIFNVADICVVVGGIAACVYYVFFYEKLEGKGTLHEHADADR
;
A
#
# COMPACT_ATOMS: atom_id res chain seq x y z
N MET A 1 2.35 16.16 -10.31
CA MET A 1 3.57 16.31 -9.48
C MET A 1 3.35 15.89 -8.01
N PRO A 2 2.38 16.42 -7.20
CA PRO A 2 2.33 16.12 -5.77
C PRO A 2 2.14 14.63 -5.42
N TYR A 3 1.35 13.90 -6.18
CA TYR A 3 1.08 12.47 -5.94
C TYR A 3 2.29 11.57 -6.21
N ALA A 4 3.12 11.91 -7.20
CA ALA A 4 4.37 11.18 -7.44
C ALA A 4 5.38 11.41 -6.30
N VAL A 5 5.44 12.64 -5.78
CA VAL A 5 6.27 12.96 -4.61
C VAL A 5 5.77 12.23 -3.38
N LEU A 6 4.44 12.20 -3.15
CA LEU A 6 3.85 11.47 -2.05
C LEU A 6 4.14 9.95 -2.15
N ALA A 7 3.94 9.36 -3.32
CA ALA A 7 4.25 7.94 -3.53
C ALA A 7 5.73 7.64 -3.26
N ALA A 8 6.64 8.46 -3.82
CA ALA A 8 8.08 8.29 -3.62
C ALA A 8 8.48 8.42 -2.15
N ALA A 9 7.92 9.39 -1.42
CA ALA A 9 8.19 9.58 0.00
C ALA A 9 7.71 8.39 0.85
N LEU A 10 6.52 7.84 0.55
CA LEU A 10 5.98 6.68 1.26
C LEU A 10 6.79 5.40 0.97
N VAL A 11 7.17 5.18 -0.28
CA VAL A 11 8.05 4.06 -0.65
C VAL A 11 9.40 4.21 0.03
N ALA A 12 9.99 5.40 0.03
CA ALA A 12 11.26 5.65 0.71
C ALA A 12 11.16 5.42 2.23
N LEU A 13 10.05 5.84 2.85
CA LEU A 13 9.80 5.58 4.28
C LEU A 13 9.69 4.08 4.55
N ASP A 14 8.91 3.34 3.76
CA ASP A 14 8.77 1.89 3.89
C ASP A 14 10.14 1.19 3.78
N GLN A 15 10.89 1.49 2.74
CA GLN A 15 12.21 0.87 2.51
C GLN A 15 13.23 1.27 3.60
N LEU A 16 13.17 2.50 4.09
CA LEU A 16 14.04 2.94 5.20
C LEU A 16 13.73 2.16 6.48
N VAL A 17 12.43 2.01 6.83
CA VAL A 17 12.04 1.26 8.03
C VAL A 17 12.44 -0.21 7.90
N LYS A 18 12.20 -0.84 6.76
CA LYS A 18 12.63 -2.21 6.45
C LYS A 18 14.13 -2.39 6.57
N TYR A 19 14.90 -1.44 6.02
CA TYR A 19 16.37 -1.42 6.15
C TYR A 19 16.81 -1.32 7.61
N LEU A 20 16.25 -0.39 8.38
CA LEU A 20 16.59 -0.22 9.79
C LEU A 20 16.28 -1.47 10.61
N VAL A 21 15.11 -2.09 10.38
CA VAL A 21 14.73 -3.32 11.07
C VAL A 21 15.67 -4.46 10.74
N SER A 22 15.91 -4.72 9.46
CA SER A 22 16.77 -5.84 9.03
C SER A 22 18.24 -5.71 9.45
N HIS A 23 18.73 -4.49 9.70
CA HIS A 23 20.10 -4.26 10.13
C HIS A 23 20.30 -4.20 11.64
N ASN A 24 19.25 -3.87 12.41
CA ASN A 24 19.37 -3.69 13.86
C ASN A 24 18.70 -4.80 14.67
N ILE A 25 17.82 -5.59 14.09
CA ILE A 25 17.12 -6.68 14.75
C ILE A 25 17.53 -8.01 14.09
N PRO A 26 18.04 -8.99 14.84
CA PRO A 26 18.30 -10.32 14.29
C PRO A 26 17.03 -10.95 13.72
N LEU A 27 17.15 -11.84 12.73
CA LEU A 27 16.00 -12.58 12.18
C LEU A 27 15.26 -13.35 13.29
N GLY A 28 13.97 -13.11 13.42
CA GLY A 28 13.14 -13.63 14.52
C GLY A 28 13.36 -12.94 15.87
N GLY A 29 14.20 -11.90 15.94
CA GLY A 29 14.39 -11.09 17.15
C GLY A 29 13.22 -10.13 17.39
N HIS A 30 13.05 -9.71 18.64
CA HIS A 30 11.94 -8.86 19.09
C HIS A 30 12.44 -7.67 19.89
N VAL A 31 11.89 -6.49 19.62
CA VAL A 31 12.15 -5.24 20.37
C VAL A 31 10.80 -4.61 20.73
N PRO A 32 10.48 -4.42 22.02
CA PRO A 32 9.23 -3.78 22.42
C PRO A 32 9.13 -2.36 21.84
N LEU A 33 8.04 -2.06 21.13
CA LEU A 33 7.72 -0.72 20.65
C LEU A 33 6.70 -0.05 21.58
N LEU A 34 5.61 -0.72 21.86
CA LEU A 34 4.59 -0.34 22.84
C LEU A 34 4.38 -1.55 23.78
N PRO A 35 4.77 -1.45 25.06
CA PRO A 35 4.68 -2.57 25.99
C PRO A 35 3.31 -3.24 25.97
N HIS A 36 3.28 -4.56 25.86
CA HIS A 36 2.09 -5.42 25.80
C HIS A 36 1.14 -5.21 24.61
N LEU A 37 1.41 -4.27 23.70
CA LEU A 37 0.55 -3.99 22.55
C LEU A 37 1.22 -4.34 21.21
N VAL A 38 2.42 -3.80 20.97
CA VAL A 38 3.13 -3.97 19.70
C VAL A 38 4.62 -4.10 19.95
N GLU A 39 5.25 -5.02 19.27
CA GLU A 39 6.71 -5.14 19.19
C GLU A 39 7.18 -5.02 17.75
N LEU A 40 8.44 -4.63 17.58
CA LEU A 40 9.14 -4.75 16.31
C LEU A 40 9.84 -6.09 16.27
N THR A 41 9.67 -6.80 15.16
CA THR A 41 10.39 -8.03 14.86
C THR A 41 11.00 -7.95 13.47
N TYR A 42 12.03 -8.73 13.19
CA TYR A 42 12.47 -8.94 11.83
C TYR A 42 11.94 -10.28 11.32
N PHE A 43 10.96 -10.21 10.44
CA PHE A 43 10.34 -11.37 9.82
C PHE A 43 10.48 -11.31 8.29
N GLN A 44 10.93 -12.42 7.69
CA GLN A 44 11.01 -12.58 6.23
C GLN A 44 9.76 -13.30 5.74
N ASN A 45 8.84 -12.56 5.17
CA ASN A 45 7.59 -13.10 4.66
C ASN A 45 7.77 -13.60 3.22
N THR A 46 7.97 -14.89 3.07
CA THR A 46 8.04 -15.57 1.77
C THR A 46 6.65 -15.96 1.25
N VAL A 47 5.61 -15.84 2.10
CA VAL A 47 4.25 -16.32 1.86
C VAL A 47 3.34 -15.14 1.56
N ALA A 48 2.45 -15.25 0.56
CA ALA A 48 1.22 -14.47 0.58
C ALA A 48 0.29 -15.09 1.63
N ALA A 49 -0.62 -14.31 2.19
CA ALA A 49 -1.52 -14.62 3.31
C ALA A 49 -2.27 -15.99 3.29
N PHE A 50 -1.97 -16.83 2.35
CA PHE A 50 -2.58 -18.14 2.16
C PHE A 50 -1.50 -19.15 1.75
N SER A 51 -0.71 -19.71 2.63
CA SER A 51 0.26 -20.84 2.50
C SER A 51 0.27 -21.65 1.16
N MET A 52 -0.72 -21.47 0.30
CA MET A 52 -0.91 -22.17 -0.96
C MET A 52 0.04 -21.74 -2.09
N LEU A 53 0.77 -20.62 -1.93
CA LEU A 53 1.65 -20.05 -2.95
C LEU A 53 3.12 -20.00 -2.52
N GLU A 54 3.49 -20.76 -1.51
CA GLU A 54 4.83 -20.80 -0.91
C GLU A 54 5.94 -21.11 -1.94
N GLU A 55 5.62 -21.93 -2.94
CA GLU A 55 6.54 -22.28 -4.04
C GLU A 55 6.49 -21.28 -5.23
N HIS A 56 5.60 -20.28 -5.20
CA HIS A 56 5.33 -19.43 -6.36
C HIS A 56 5.56 -17.93 -6.07
N THR A 57 6.64 -17.59 -5.38
CA THR A 57 7.00 -16.19 -5.08
C THR A 57 7.04 -15.30 -6.34
N TRP A 58 7.43 -15.88 -7.49
CA TRP A 58 7.43 -15.18 -8.76
C TRP A 58 6.02 -14.73 -9.20
N LEU A 59 4.99 -15.53 -8.91
CA LEU A 59 3.60 -15.19 -9.24
C LEU A 59 3.13 -13.98 -8.42
N LEU A 60 3.48 -13.94 -7.13
CA LEU A 60 3.18 -12.81 -6.26
C LEU A 60 3.90 -11.54 -6.71
N THR A 61 5.15 -11.68 -7.14
CA THR A 61 5.92 -10.59 -7.72
C THR A 61 5.24 -10.05 -8.99
N LEU A 62 4.82 -10.96 -9.87
CA LEU A 62 4.10 -10.59 -11.09
C LEU A 62 2.77 -9.88 -10.79
N ILE A 63 1.96 -10.42 -9.87
CA ILE A 63 0.69 -9.80 -9.46
C ILE A 63 0.95 -8.40 -8.88
N SER A 64 1.94 -8.26 -7.99
CA SER A 64 2.32 -6.96 -7.41
C SER A 64 2.79 -5.97 -8.49
N ALA A 65 3.54 -6.43 -9.49
CA ALA A 65 4.00 -5.61 -10.60
C ALA A 65 2.82 -5.14 -11.46
N VAL A 66 1.92 -6.04 -11.86
CA VAL A 66 0.73 -5.72 -12.65
C VAL A 66 -0.16 -4.72 -11.89
N MET A 67 -0.42 -4.97 -10.61
CA MET A 67 -1.22 -4.07 -9.78
C MET A 67 -0.57 -2.70 -9.63
N SER A 68 0.75 -2.63 -9.45
CA SER A 68 1.50 -1.36 -9.39
C SER A 68 1.37 -0.55 -10.68
N VAL A 69 1.44 -1.23 -11.85
CA VAL A 69 1.24 -0.57 -13.15
C VAL A 69 -0.19 -0.07 -13.30
N VAL A 70 -1.20 -0.91 -12.99
CA VAL A 70 -2.62 -0.54 -13.07
C VAL A 70 -2.93 0.67 -12.18
N LEU A 71 -2.46 0.64 -10.92
CA LEU A 71 -2.64 1.75 -9.98
C LEU A 71 -1.90 3.01 -10.43
N GLY A 72 -0.68 2.87 -10.94
CA GLY A 72 0.10 3.97 -11.48
C GLY A 72 -0.60 4.66 -12.66
N VAL A 73 -1.15 3.87 -13.58
CA VAL A 73 -1.97 4.37 -14.70
C VAL A 73 -3.24 5.04 -14.19
N ALA A 74 -3.92 4.47 -13.20
CA ALA A 74 -5.14 5.03 -12.61
C ALA A 74 -4.87 6.40 -11.96
N VAL A 75 -3.78 6.54 -11.21
CA VAL A 75 -3.36 7.82 -10.61
C VAL A 75 -2.98 8.83 -11.69
N TRP A 76 -2.23 8.42 -12.71
CA TRP A 76 -1.82 9.28 -13.81
C TRP A 76 -3.00 9.76 -14.66
N LYS A 77 -3.88 8.84 -15.03
CA LYS A 77 -5.12 9.13 -15.80
C LYS A 77 -6.18 9.86 -14.97
N LYS A 78 -5.92 10.15 -13.69
CA LYS A 78 -6.85 10.82 -12.77
C LYS A 78 -8.18 10.06 -12.68
N PHE A 79 -8.11 8.73 -12.48
CA PHE A 79 -9.28 7.87 -12.34
C PHE A 79 -10.30 8.44 -11.33
N PHE A 80 -9.81 8.97 -10.20
CA PHE A 80 -10.55 9.89 -9.36
C PHE A 80 -10.08 11.32 -9.65
N ALA A 81 -10.99 12.22 -10.01
CA ALA A 81 -10.66 13.62 -10.26
C ALA A 81 -10.36 14.36 -8.95
N HIS A 82 -11.11 14.05 -7.88
CA HIS A 82 -10.97 14.71 -6.59
C HIS A 82 -9.65 14.33 -5.87
N PRO A 83 -8.97 15.31 -5.21
CA PRO A 83 -7.69 15.10 -4.53
C PRO A 83 -7.70 13.98 -3.49
N PHE A 84 -8.78 13.82 -2.72
CA PHE A 84 -8.90 12.78 -1.69
C PHE A 84 -8.84 11.36 -2.30
N GLY A 85 -9.62 11.10 -3.36
CA GLY A 85 -9.60 9.81 -4.05
C GLY A 85 -8.23 9.51 -4.68
N ARG A 86 -7.57 10.53 -5.24
CA ARG A 86 -6.20 10.39 -5.78
C ARG A 86 -5.17 10.12 -4.71
N CYS A 87 -5.26 10.77 -3.54
CA CYS A 87 -4.41 10.44 -2.39
C CYS A 87 -4.61 9.00 -1.94
N ALA A 88 -5.86 8.53 -1.86
CA ALA A 88 -6.18 7.16 -1.49
C ALA A 88 -5.54 6.14 -2.45
N LEU A 89 -5.69 6.32 -3.77
CA LEU A 89 -5.03 5.45 -4.77
C LEU A 89 -3.49 5.55 -4.70
N THR A 90 -2.96 6.73 -4.37
CA THR A 90 -1.50 6.93 -4.24
C THR A 90 -0.94 6.15 -3.04
N LEU A 91 -1.68 6.08 -1.93
CA LEU A 91 -1.32 5.24 -0.79
C LEU A 91 -1.25 3.77 -1.19
N VAL A 92 -2.30 3.25 -1.86
CA VAL A 92 -2.31 1.85 -2.33
C VAL A 92 -1.15 1.58 -3.28
N LEU A 93 -0.90 2.49 -4.23
CA LEU A 93 0.23 2.39 -5.16
C LEU A 93 1.57 2.33 -4.42
N ALA A 94 1.79 3.22 -3.46
CA ALA A 94 3.04 3.27 -2.70
C ALA A 94 3.29 1.97 -1.94
N GLY A 95 2.27 1.41 -1.27
CA GLY A 95 2.37 0.12 -0.59
C GLY A 95 2.60 -1.04 -1.55
N ALA A 96 1.91 -1.07 -2.69
CA ALA A 96 2.12 -2.11 -3.72
C ALA A 96 3.58 -2.07 -4.25
N VAL A 97 4.11 -0.88 -4.53
CA VAL A 97 5.50 -0.70 -5.00
C VAL A 97 6.50 -1.06 -3.89
N GLY A 98 6.28 -0.67 -2.63
CA GLY A 98 7.15 -1.01 -1.52
C GLY A 98 7.35 -2.52 -1.37
N ASN A 99 6.26 -3.29 -1.35
CA ASN A 99 6.31 -4.74 -1.27
C ASN A 99 6.79 -5.41 -2.59
N LEU A 100 6.59 -4.78 -3.74
CA LEU A 100 7.14 -5.24 -5.02
C LEU A 100 8.67 -5.15 -5.03
N ILE A 101 9.25 -4.06 -4.53
CA ILE A 101 10.71 -3.87 -4.45
C ILE A 101 11.34 -5.02 -3.67
N ASP A 102 10.80 -5.34 -2.49
CA ASP A 102 11.32 -6.43 -1.66
C ASP A 102 11.27 -7.78 -2.39
N ARG A 103 10.12 -8.13 -2.96
CA ARG A 103 9.96 -9.41 -3.71
C ARG A 103 10.89 -9.50 -4.91
N ALA A 104 11.06 -8.40 -5.64
CA ALA A 104 11.90 -8.37 -6.82
C ALA A 104 13.40 -8.47 -6.50
N LEU A 105 13.85 -7.90 -5.37
CA LEU A 105 15.25 -7.85 -5.01
C LEU A 105 15.69 -8.99 -4.10
N GLN A 106 14.82 -9.45 -3.19
CA GLN A 106 15.16 -10.40 -2.12
C GLN A 106 14.37 -11.70 -2.20
N GLY A 107 13.26 -11.74 -2.94
CA GLY A 107 12.36 -12.90 -3.00
C GLY A 107 11.41 -13.03 -1.80
N TYR A 108 11.47 -12.13 -0.84
CA TYR A 108 10.60 -12.07 0.33
C TYR A 108 10.27 -10.62 0.67
N VAL A 109 9.27 -10.41 1.55
CA VAL A 109 8.94 -9.09 2.09
C VAL A 109 9.43 -9.01 3.53
N VAL A 110 10.02 -7.87 3.92
CA VAL A 110 10.39 -7.59 5.31
C VAL A 110 9.17 -7.09 6.06
N ASP A 111 8.73 -7.85 7.06
CA ASP A 111 7.65 -7.47 7.97
C ASP A 111 8.20 -7.21 9.37
N MET A 112 7.55 -6.28 10.12
CA MET A 112 8.11 -5.86 11.40
C MET A 112 7.11 -5.60 12.52
N PHE A 113 5.88 -5.24 12.25
CA PHE A 113 4.91 -4.93 13.30
C PHE A 113 4.19 -6.19 13.75
N ASN A 114 4.47 -6.64 14.97
CA ASN A 114 3.81 -7.77 15.61
C ASN A 114 2.87 -7.25 16.72
N VAL A 115 1.57 -7.55 16.58
CA VAL A 115 0.53 -7.19 17.55
C VAL A 115 0.43 -8.28 18.60
N LEU A 116 0.55 -7.92 19.89
CA LEU A 116 0.69 -8.90 20.98
C LEU A 116 -0.64 -9.28 21.67
N PHE A 117 -1.70 -8.51 21.47
CA PHE A 117 -2.98 -8.70 22.17
C PHE A 117 -3.99 -9.55 21.36
N MET A 118 -3.63 -9.92 20.14
CA MET A 118 -4.45 -10.75 19.26
C MET A 118 -3.58 -11.50 18.25
N ASP A 119 -4.06 -12.64 17.76
CA ASP A 119 -3.42 -13.32 16.63
C ASP A 119 -3.64 -12.52 15.34
N PHE A 120 -2.61 -11.81 14.93
CA PHE A 120 -2.60 -11.04 13.70
C PHE A 120 -1.29 -11.28 12.95
N ALA A 121 -1.36 -11.34 11.62
CA ALA A 121 -0.17 -11.47 10.80
C ALA A 121 0.78 -10.29 11.03
N ILE A 122 2.09 -10.56 11.06
CA ILE A 122 3.11 -9.52 11.11
C ILE A 122 3.02 -8.73 9.81
N PHE A 123 3.12 -7.41 9.87
CA PHE A 123 2.94 -6.52 8.73
C PHE A 123 3.98 -5.39 8.71
N ASN A 124 3.97 -4.59 7.66
CA ASN A 124 4.94 -3.53 7.42
C ASN A 124 4.26 -2.18 7.06
N VAL A 125 5.07 -1.15 6.78
CA VAL A 125 4.59 0.20 6.42
C VAL A 125 3.82 0.18 5.09
N ALA A 126 4.28 -0.62 4.12
CA ALA A 126 3.60 -0.74 2.83
C ALA A 126 2.18 -1.34 2.99
N ASP A 127 2.00 -2.32 3.88
CA ASP A 127 0.69 -2.93 4.15
C ASP A 127 -0.26 -1.91 4.80
N ILE A 128 0.24 -1.08 5.72
CA ILE A 128 -0.54 0.04 6.28
C ILE A 128 -1.00 0.98 5.15
N CYS A 129 -0.12 1.31 4.22
CA CYS A 129 -0.48 2.16 3.07
C CYS A 129 -1.57 1.51 2.20
N VAL A 130 -1.47 0.21 1.91
CA VAL A 130 -2.47 -0.54 1.13
C VAL A 130 -3.81 -0.54 1.85
N VAL A 131 -3.84 -0.88 3.13
CA VAL A 131 -5.09 -1.01 3.90
C VAL A 131 -5.75 0.36 4.07
N VAL A 132 -5.01 1.37 4.55
CA VAL A 132 -5.55 2.72 4.75
C VAL A 132 -5.99 3.34 3.43
N GLY A 133 -5.17 3.21 2.39
CA GLY A 133 -5.50 3.71 1.06
C GLY A 133 -6.71 2.99 0.46
N GLY A 134 -6.80 1.67 0.61
CA GLY A 134 -7.93 0.87 0.16
C GLY A 134 -9.24 1.26 0.84
N ILE A 135 -9.23 1.36 2.18
CA ILE A 135 -10.40 1.82 2.95
C ILE A 135 -10.79 3.24 2.51
N ALA A 136 -9.83 4.16 2.41
CA ALA A 136 -10.10 5.53 1.99
C ALA A 136 -10.68 5.60 0.57
N ALA A 137 -10.19 4.79 -0.36
CA ALA A 137 -10.72 4.71 -1.73
C ALA A 137 -12.16 4.16 -1.75
N CYS A 138 -12.44 3.11 -0.97
CA CYS A 138 -13.80 2.56 -0.82
C CYS A 138 -14.75 3.60 -0.22
N VAL A 139 -14.37 4.25 0.87
CA VAL A 139 -15.17 5.31 1.51
C VAL A 139 -15.42 6.45 0.52
N TYR A 140 -14.38 6.87 -0.21
CA TYR A 140 -14.52 7.90 -1.22
C TYR A 140 -15.52 7.50 -2.31
N TYR A 141 -15.38 6.30 -2.86
CA TYR A 141 -16.24 5.81 -3.92
C TYR A 141 -17.71 5.72 -3.49
N VAL A 142 -17.97 5.15 -2.30
CA VAL A 142 -19.34 4.92 -1.82
C VAL A 142 -20.05 6.21 -1.43
N PHE A 143 -19.36 7.14 -0.76
CA PHE A 143 -20.03 8.30 -0.13
C PHE A 143 -19.82 9.62 -0.86
N PHE A 144 -18.76 9.75 -1.65
CA PHE A 144 -18.34 11.05 -2.19
C PHE A 144 -18.24 11.09 -3.71
N TYR A 145 -18.09 9.96 -4.39
CA TYR A 145 -17.87 9.92 -5.84
C TYR A 145 -18.97 10.65 -6.62
N GLU A 146 -20.23 10.30 -6.41
CA GLU A 146 -21.36 10.94 -7.11
C GLU A 146 -21.52 12.43 -6.76
N LYS A 147 -21.21 12.81 -5.51
CA LYS A 147 -21.35 14.20 -5.06
C LYS A 147 -20.28 15.12 -5.60
N LEU A 148 -19.05 14.61 -5.77
CA LEU A 148 -17.87 15.41 -6.10
C LEU A 148 -17.49 15.31 -7.58
N GLU A 149 -17.79 14.18 -8.23
CA GLU A 149 -17.45 13.96 -9.64
C GLU A 149 -18.70 13.97 -10.55
N GLY A 150 -19.85 13.49 -10.08
CA GLY A 150 -21.10 13.45 -10.87
C GLY A 150 -21.67 14.84 -11.22
N LYS A 151 -21.35 15.87 -10.46
CA LYS A 151 -21.76 17.25 -10.78
C LYS A 151 -21.01 17.87 -11.96
N GLY A 152 -19.80 17.36 -12.27
CA GLY A 152 -18.99 17.87 -13.39
C GLY A 152 -19.62 17.55 -14.75
N THR A 153 -20.22 16.39 -14.90
CA THR A 153 -20.82 15.92 -16.17
C THR A 153 -22.12 16.63 -16.52
N LEU A 154 -22.88 17.08 -15.53
CA LEU A 154 -24.16 17.79 -15.75
C LEU A 154 -23.93 19.25 -16.21
N HIS A 155 -22.85 19.89 -15.80
CA HIS A 155 -22.52 21.24 -16.25
C HIS A 155 -21.90 21.26 -17.66
N GLU A 156 -21.11 20.24 -18.03
CA GLU A 156 -20.50 20.15 -19.35
C GLU A 156 -21.52 19.90 -20.46
N HIS A 157 -22.60 19.16 -20.19
CA HIS A 157 -23.70 18.99 -21.15
C HIS A 157 -24.61 20.21 -21.25
N ALA A 158 -24.76 21.01 -20.19
CA ALA A 158 -25.59 22.23 -20.22
C ALA A 158 -24.95 23.38 -20.99
N ASP A 159 -23.61 23.43 -21.08
CA ASP A 159 -22.88 24.44 -21.85
C ASP A 159 -22.65 24.05 -23.33
N ALA A 160 -22.79 22.75 -23.67
CA ALA A 160 -22.71 22.28 -25.05
C ALA A 160 -24.00 22.48 -25.86
N ASP A 161 -25.14 22.74 -25.21
CA ASP A 161 -26.45 22.95 -25.81
C ASP A 161 -26.81 24.45 -25.92
N ARG A 162 -25.86 25.36 -25.74
CA ARG A 162 -26.01 26.82 -25.95
C ARG A 162 -25.14 27.31 -27.10
#